data_6872651a5131694c48d5744bce206516
#
_entry.id   6872651a5131694c48d5744bce206516
#
_cell.length_a   1.000
_cell.length_b   1.000
_cell.length_c   1.000
_cell.angle_alpha   90.00
_cell.angle_beta   90.00
_cell.angle_gamma   90.00
#
_symmetry.space_group_name_H-M   'P 1'
#
loop_
_entity.id
_entity.type
_entity.pdbx_description
1 polymer ?
#
loop_
_entity_poly.entity_id
_entity_poly.type
_entity_poly.pdbx_seq_one_letter_code
_entity_poly.pdbx_strand_id
1 'polypeptide(L)'
;DDSFESFFSKMGFLSETSTNKEVRDVASEVATELSQKLVDIEYDRDLYISLLEYYEGNFSDEKKKLRKEDIRLLEETIRDYRRMGFDLPTQTQKRLKLLLKKSSKLSIAFRKNINDYQDYILCTQEEVAGLSEIFVASLPKHTDGRYIVSLQYPHIGPFMAEATNRVKREELSLKNLKRGGAKNLKIIEESAAIKKEIIKILE
;
A
#
# COMPACT_ATOMS: atom_id res chain seq x y z
N ASP A 1 13.03 10.93 -9.10
CA ASP A 1 12.86 12.38 -8.89
C ASP A 1 12.06 12.60 -7.61
N ASP A 2 12.68 13.26 -6.62
CA ASP A 2 12.11 13.55 -5.30
C ASP A 2 10.73 14.21 -5.37
N SER A 3 10.47 14.99 -6.41
CA SER A 3 9.18 15.66 -6.63
C SER A 3 8.06 14.68 -6.92
N PHE A 4 8.32 13.64 -7.72
CA PHE A 4 7.33 12.62 -8.05
C PHE A 4 7.02 11.75 -6.82
N GLU A 5 8.04 11.31 -6.10
CA GLU A 5 7.87 10.51 -4.88
C GLU A 5 7.15 11.31 -3.79
N SER A 6 7.50 12.58 -3.63
CA SER A 6 6.82 13.48 -2.69
C SER A 6 5.33 13.64 -3.03
N PHE A 7 5.01 13.84 -4.31
CA PHE A 7 3.63 13.97 -4.76
C PHE A 7 2.84 12.66 -4.59
N PHE A 8 3.44 11.53 -4.97
CA PHE A 8 2.85 10.20 -4.78
C PHE A 8 2.56 9.90 -3.31
N SER A 9 3.51 10.20 -2.42
CA SER A 9 3.35 10.04 -0.98
C SER A 9 2.23 10.91 -0.41
N LYS A 10 2.09 12.15 -0.88
CA LYS A 10 0.98 13.05 -0.48
C LYS A 10 -0.37 12.49 -0.90
N MET A 11 -0.49 11.95 -2.11
CA MET A 11 -1.75 11.35 -2.59
C MET A 11 -2.09 10.09 -1.78
N GLY A 12 -1.10 9.25 -1.49
CA GLY A 12 -1.26 8.10 -0.61
C GLY A 12 -1.75 8.51 0.78
N PHE A 13 -1.10 9.52 1.39
CA PHE A 13 -1.50 10.05 2.70
C PHE A 13 -2.94 10.57 2.71
N LEU A 14 -3.31 11.40 1.75
CA LEU A 14 -4.67 11.95 1.65
C LEU A 14 -5.73 10.87 1.44
N SER A 15 -5.44 9.85 0.65
CA SER A 15 -6.36 8.73 0.41
C SER A 15 -6.65 7.91 1.67
N GLU A 16 -5.74 7.91 2.64
CA GLU A 16 -5.86 7.15 3.89
C GLU A 16 -6.38 7.97 5.07
N THR A 17 -6.06 9.27 5.11
CA THR A 17 -6.27 10.09 6.32
C THR A 17 -7.30 11.19 6.20
N SER A 18 -7.68 11.61 5.00
CA SER A 18 -8.66 12.69 4.84
C SER A 18 -10.01 12.30 5.44
N THR A 19 -10.62 13.21 6.21
CA THR A 19 -11.98 13.05 6.73
C THR A 19 -13.05 13.18 5.64
N ASN A 20 -12.73 13.92 4.56
CA ASN A 20 -13.63 14.07 3.41
C ASN A 20 -13.49 12.87 2.46
N LYS A 21 -14.60 12.16 2.24
CA LYS A 21 -14.63 10.99 1.35
C LYS A 21 -14.27 11.32 -0.10
N GLU A 22 -14.74 12.44 -0.64
CA GLU A 22 -14.44 12.85 -2.02
C GLU A 22 -12.94 13.08 -2.22
N VAL A 23 -12.27 13.71 -1.24
CA VAL A 23 -10.81 13.89 -1.26
C VAL A 23 -10.11 12.53 -1.23
N ARG A 24 -10.56 11.58 -0.41
CA ARG A 24 -9.97 10.23 -0.38
C ARG A 24 -10.15 9.51 -1.71
N ASP A 25 -11.32 9.62 -2.33
CA ASP A 25 -11.60 8.97 -3.61
C ASP A 25 -10.71 9.52 -4.72
N VAL A 26 -10.65 10.84 -4.90
CA VAL A 26 -9.79 11.49 -5.89
C VAL A 26 -8.31 11.18 -5.62
N ALA A 27 -7.86 11.27 -4.38
CA ALA A 27 -6.48 10.94 -4.02
C ALA A 27 -6.12 9.48 -4.33
N SER A 28 -7.05 8.54 -4.11
CA SER A 28 -6.88 7.13 -4.45
C SER A 28 -6.81 6.89 -5.97
N GLU A 29 -7.60 7.61 -6.76
CA GLU A 29 -7.54 7.56 -8.23
C GLU A 29 -6.18 8.07 -8.73
N VAL A 30 -5.76 9.24 -8.27
CA VAL A 30 -4.45 9.82 -8.61
C VAL A 30 -3.31 8.92 -8.18
N ALA A 31 -3.33 8.36 -6.97
CA ALA A 31 -2.33 7.40 -6.51
C ALA A 31 -2.29 6.15 -7.40
N THR A 32 -3.45 5.69 -7.90
CA THR A 32 -3.52 4.57 -8.84
C THR A 32 -2.86 4.91 -10.17
N GLU A 33 -3.14 6.07 -10.75
CA GLU A 33 -2.52 6.52 -12.01
C GLU A 33 -1.01 6.68 -11.86
N LEU A 34 -0.55 7.31 -10.77
CA LEU A 34 0.87 7.48 -10.48
C LEU A 34 1.58 6.13 -10.32
N SER A 35 0.95 5.16 -9.63
CA SER A 35 1.53 3.82 -9.49
C SER A 35 1.68 3.09 -10.83
N GLN A 36 0.76 3.33 -11.78
CA GLN A 36 0.88 2.79 -13.14
C GLN A 36 2.04 3.43 -13.92
N LYS A 37 2.23 4.74 -13.75
CA LYS A 37 3.36 5.47 -14.36
C LYS A 37 4.69 5.05 -13.75
N LEU A 38 4.74 4.79 -12.43
CA LEU A 38 5.93 4.23 -11.78
C LEU A 38 6.35 2.90 -12.43
N VAL A 39 5.39 1.98 -12.63
CA VAL A 39 5.69 0.73 -13.34
C VAL A 39 6.18 0.99 -14.76
N ASP A 40 5.67 2.03 -15.45
CA ASP A 40 6.17 2.36 -16.79
C ASP A 40 7.60 2.88 -16.78
N ILE A 41 7.99 3.65 -15.76
CA ILE A 41 9.34 4.18 -15.56
C ILE A 41 10.30 3.07 -15.15
N GLU A 42 9.93 2.25 -14.16
CA GLU A 42 10.73 1.12 -13.69
C GLU A 42 10.95 0.06 -14.79
N TYR A 43 9.96 -0.10 -15.67
CA TYR A 43 10.02 -1.00 -16.83
C TYR A 43 10.37 -0.26 -18.12
N ASP A 44 11.36 0.66 -18.03
CA ASP A 44 11.94 1.33 -19.19
C ASP A 44 13.06 0.47 -19.80
N ARG A 45 12.73 -0.17 -20.95
CA ARG A 45 13.66 -1.02 -21.66
C ARG A 45 14.82 -0.25 -22.29
N ASP A 46 14.56 0.94 -22.76
CA ASP A 46 15.59 1.73 -23.46
C ASP A 46 16.65 2.20 -22.47
N LEU A 47 16.24 2.56 -21.26
CA LEU A 47 17.18 2.84 -20.17
C LEU A 47 18.01 1.61 -19.81
N TYR A 48 17.40 0.44 -19.68
CA TYR A 48 18.15 -0.80 -19.42
C TYR A 48 19.17 -1.10 -20.52
N ILE A 49 18.77 -1.03 -21.79
CA ILE A 49 19.67 -1.27 -22.93
C ILE A 49 20.84 -0.30 -22.90
N SER A 50 20.61 1.00 -22.68
CA SER A 50 21.67 2.01 -22.62
C SER A 50 22.64 1.73 -21.47
N LEU A 51 22.15 1.31 -20.29
CA LEU A 51 22.99 0.94 -19.16
C LEU A 51 23.77 -0.34 -19.43
N LEU A 52 23.16 -1.31 -20.09
CA LEU A 52 23.81 -2.58 -20.43
C LEU A 52 24.91 -2.38 -21.48
N GLU A 53 24.66 -1.60 -22.53
CA GLU A 53 25.66 -1.24 -23.54
C GLU A 53 26.87 -0.54 -22.92
N TYR A 54 26.64 0.39 -21.99
CA TYR A 54 27.74 1.01 -21.25
C TYR A 54 28.49 0.00 -20.37
N TYR A 55 27.77 -0.85 -19.65
CA TYR A 55 28.34 -1.86 -18.76
C TYR A 55 29.20 -2.90 -19.49
N GLU A 56 28.74 -3.37 -20.66
CA GLU A 56 29.45 -4.36 -21.48
C GLU A 56 30.54 -3.74 -22.34
N GLY A 57 30.42 -2.46 -22.68
CA GLY A 57 31.40 -1.73 -23.50
C GLY A 57 32.45 -0.98 -22.69
N ASN A 58 32.12 0.26 -22.33
CA ASN A 58 33.09 1.21 -21.81
C ASN A 58 33.42 1.07 -20.31
N PHE A 59 32.56 0.42 -19.54
CA PHE A 59 32.68 0.36 -18.09
C PHE A 59 34.01 -0.22 -17.62
N SER A 60 34.48 -1.28 -18.25
CA SER A 60 35.79 -1.92 -17.86
C SER A 60 36.95 -0.97 -17.94
N ASP A 61 37.00 -0.12 -18.96
CA ASP A 61 38.08 0.85 -19.20
C ASP A 61 37.96 2.09 -18.29
N GLU A 62 36.73 2.49 -18.00
CA GLU A 62 36.42 3.68 -17.22
C GLU A 62 36.33 3.41 -15.71
N LYS A 63 36.18 2.15 -15.31
CA LYS A 63 35.98 1.75 -13.90
C LYS A 63 36.98 2.36 -12.93
N LYS A 64 38.24 2.55 -13.36
CA LYS A 64 39.31 3.16 -12.52
C LYS A 64 39.10 4.66 -12.28
N LYS A 65 38.27 5.33 -13.10
CA LYS A 65 37.98 6.77 -13.00
C LYS A 65 36.73 7.05 -12.19
N LEU A 66 35.88 6.03 -12.00
CA LEU A 66 34.61 6.13 -11.29
C LEU A 66 34.81 5.98 -9.77
N ARG A 67 33.96 6.62 -8.99
CA ARG A 67 33.88 6.39 -7.54
C ARG A 67 33.33 5.00 -7.25
N LYS A 68 33.65 4.47 -6.08
CA LYS A 68 33.19 3.15 -5.65
C LYS A 68 31.65 3.07 -5.61
N GLU A 69 31.00 4.17 -5.21
CA GLU A 69 29.54 4.30 -5.17
C GLU A 69 28.91 4.21 -6.57
N ASP A 70 29.52 4.88 -7.56
CA ASP A 70 29.04 4.88 -8.94
C ASP A 70 29.15 3.49 -9.57
N ILE A 71 30.28 2.81 -9.30
CA ILE A 71 30.51 1.41 -9.72
C ILE A 71 29.43 0.51 -9.11
N ARG A 72 29.25 0.60 -7.81
CA ARG A 72 28.25 -0.21 -7.11
C ARG A 72 26.84 0.06 -7.60
N LEU A 73 26.48 1.34 -7.78
CA LEU A 73 25.18 1.73 -8.30
C LEU A 73 24.90 1.06 -9.65
N LEU A 74 25.84 1.14 -10.59
CA LEU A 74 25.68 0.54 -11.91
C LEU A 74 25.54 -0.99 -11.83
N GLU A 75 26.44 -1.66 -11.10
CA GLU A 75 26.44 -3.12 -10.96
C GLU A 75 25.14 -3.62 -10.29
N GLU A 76 24.66 -2.94 -9.25
CA GLU A 76 23.40 -3.28 -8.57
C GLU A 76 22.20 -2.97 -9.47
N THR A 77 22.17 -1.86 -10.18
CA THR A 77 21.10 -1.49 -11.10
C THR A 77 20.95 -2.53 -12.22
N ILE A 78 22.05 -2.92 -12.88
CA ILE A 78 22.00 -3.97 -13.92
C ILE A 78 21.50 -5.29 -13.33
N ARG A 79 22.01 -5.68 -12.15
CA ARG A 79 21.55 -6.91 -11.47
C ARG A 79 20.06 -6.88 -11.19
N ASP A 80 19.53 -5.73 -10.74
CA ASP A 80 18.12 -5.60 -10.37
C ASP A 80 17.22 -5.59 -11.60
N TYR A 81 17.63 -4.97 -12.71
CA TYR A 81 16.94 -5.10 -13.99
C TYR A 81 16.87 -6.57 -14.47
N ARG A 82 17.97 -7.33 -14.35
CA ARG A 82 17.97 -8.77 -14.69
C ARG A 82 16.98 -9.54 -13.83
N ARG A 83 16.96 -9.29 -12.52
CA ARG A 83 16.00 -9.89 -11.58
C ARG A 83 14.54 -9.51 -11.87
N MET A 84 14.33 -8.31 -12.41
CA MET A 84 13.02 -7.86 -12.87
C MET A 84 12.60 -8.48 -14.21
N GLY A 85 13.45 -9.33 -14.81
CA GLY A 85 13.14 -10.06 -16.02
C GLY A 85 13.45 -9.31 -17.33
N PHE A 86 14.35 -8.32 -17.33
CA PHE A 86 14.71 -7.57 -18.54
C PHE A 86 15.50 -8.40 -19.56
N ASP A 87 16.13 -9.50 -19.14
CA ASP A 87 16.77 -10.45 -20.06
C ASP A 87 15.76 -11.41 -20.73
N LEU A 88 14.49 -11.40 -20.30
CA LEU A 88 13.46 -12.24 -20.88
C LEU A 88 13.01 -11.72 -22.26
N PRO A 89 12.40 -12.58 -23.09
CA PRO A 89 11.83 -12.16 -24.37
C PRO A 89 10.84 -11.00 -24.22
N THR A 90 10.83 -10.08 -25.17
CA THR A 90 10.01 -8.86 -25.15
C THR A 90 8.52 -9.13 -24.86
N GLN A 91 7.97 -10.23 -25.40
CA GLN A 91 6.57 -10.58 -25.14
C GLN A 91 6.33 -10.96 -23.67
N THR A 92 7.28 -11.67 -23.07
CA THR A 92 7.24 -12.04 -21.64
C THR A 92 7.36 -10.83 -20.75
N GLN A 93 8.26 -9.90 -21.09
CA GLN A 93 8.39 -8.62 -20.38
C GLN A 93 7.09 -7.80 -20.41
N LYS A 94 6.41 -7.71 -21.57
CA LYS A 94 5.11 -7.05 -21.71
C LYS A 94 4.06 -7.70 -20.79
N ARG A 95 4.04 -9.04 -20.74
CA ARG A 95 3.13 -9.77 -19.85
C ARG A 95 3.42 -9.47 -18.38
N LEU A 96 4.69 -9.49 -17.99
CA LEU A 96 5.14 -9.20 -16.64
C LEU A 96 4.74 -7.78 -16.20
N LYS A 97 4.96 -6.78 -17.06
CA LYS A 97 4.55 -5.40 -16.83
C LYS A 97 3.04 -5.27 -16.59
N LEU A 98 2.22 -5.98 -17.36
CA LEU A 98 0.76 -5.99 -17.17
C LEU A 98 0.36 -6.60 -15.83
N LEU A 99 1.02 -7.69 -15.41
CA LEU A 99 0.78 -8.33 -14.12
C LEU A 99 1.15 -7.41 -12.95
N LEU A 100 2.27 -6.71 -13.03
CA LEU A 100 2.71 -5.74 -12.02
C LEU A 100 1.71 -4.56 -11.90
N LYS A 101 1.29 -4.01 -13.02
CA LYS A 101 0.25 -2.97 -13.03
C LYS A 101 -1.05 -3.45 -12.38
N LYS A 102 -1.46 -4.67 -12.68
CA LYS A 102 -2.66 -5.27 -12.07
C LYS A 102 -2.47 -5.50 -10.56
N SER A 103 -1.31 -5.99 -10.15
CA SER A 103 -0.96 -6.16 -8.72
C SER A 103 -1.00 -4.84 -7.95
N SER A 104 -0.46 -3.77 -8.51
CA SER A 104 -0.50 -2.43 -7.91
C SER A 104 -1.92 -1.91 -7.72
N LYS A 105 -2.78 -2.04 -8.75
CA LYS A 105 -4.21 -1.69 -8.65
C LYS A 105 -4.93 -2.44 -7.54
N LEU A 106 -4.69 -3.75 -7.44
CA LEU A 106 -5.30 -4.59 -6.41
C LEU A 106 -4.85 -4.18 -5.00
N SER A 107 -3.57 -3.81 -4.83
CA SER A 107 -3.04 -3.34 -3.56
C SER A 107 -3.72 -2.05 -3.09
N ILE A 108 -3.94 -1.10 -4.00
CA ILE A 108 -4.64 0.16 -3.69
C ILE A 108 -6.11 -0.12 -3.36
N ALA A 109 -6.78 -0.95 -4.17
CA ALA A 109 -8.17 -1.33 -3.93
C ALA A 109 -8.36 -2.06 -2.59
N PHE A 110 -7.41 -2.91 -2.21
CA PHE A 110 -7.39 -3.59 -0.92
C PHE A 110 -7.38 -2.60 0.25
N ARG A 111 -6.46 -1.64 0.22
CA ARG A 111 -6.35 -0.59 1.25
C ARG A 111 -7.60 0.27 1.30
N LYS A 112 -8.10 0.70 0.14
CA LYS A 112 -9.33 1.49 0.04
C LYS A 112 -10.52 0.78 0.69
N ASN A 113 -10.70 -0.52 0.44
CA ASN A 113 -11.78 -1.29 1.04
C ASN A 113 -11.68 -1.36 2.57
N ILE A 114 -10.47 -1.37 3.13
CA ILE A 114 -10.26 -1.31 4.58
C ILE A 114 -10.58 0.08 5.11
N ASN A 115 -10.10 1.14 4.45
CA ASN A 115 -10.26 2.52 4.90
C ASN A 115 -11.71 3.00 4.81
N ASP A 116 -12.42 2.58 3.77
CA ASP A 116 -13.84 2.93 3.56
C ASP A 116 -14.81 2.04 4.37
N TYR A 117 -14.30 0.99 5.02
CA TYR A 117 -15.16 0.11 5.82
C TYR A 117 -15.66 0.82 7.07
N GLN A 118 -16.97 0.98 7.14
CA GLN A 118 -17.67 1.66 8.23
C GLN A 118 -18.34 0.62 9.12
N ASP A 119 -17.89 0.50 10.36
CA ASP A 119 -18.56 -0.27 11.41
C ASP A 119 -18.17 0.31 12.78
N TYR A 120 -18.93 -0.02 13.80
CA TYR A 120 -18.73 0.47 15.16
C TYR A 120 -19.36 -0.47 16.18
N ILE A 121 -19.01 -0.27 17.43
CA ILE A 121 -19.74 -0.82 18.57
C ILE A 121 -20.44 0.29 19.33
N LEU A 122 -21.51 -0.04 20.03
CA LEU A 122 -22.24 0.85 20.93
C LEU A 122 -21.91 0.50 22.39
N CYS A 123 -21.52 1.51 23.16
CA CYS A 123 -21.15 1.34 24.57
C CYS A 123 -22.01 2.24 25.48
N THR A 124 -22.45 1.71 26.60
CA THR A 124 -23.07 2.52 27.66
C THR A 124 -22.00 3.30 28.45
N GLN A 125 -22.42 4.13 29.39
CA GLN A 125 -21.51 4.87 30.28
C GLN A 125 -20.64 3.91 31.12
N GLU A 126 -21.19 2.79 31.59
CA GLU A 126 -20.46 1.79 32.37
C GLU A 126 -19.48 1.01 31.48
N GLU A 127 -19.82 0.78 30.21
CA GLU A 127 -19.00 0.01 29.28
C GLU A 127 -17.78 0.77 28.77
N VAL A 128 -17.77 2.10 28.91
CA VAL A 128 -16.59 2.94 28.63
C VAL A 128 -15.71 3.21 29.86
N ALA A 129 -15.99 2.52 30.97
CA ALA A 129 -15.18 2.64 32.18
C ALA A 129 -13.72 2.24 31.93
N GLY A 130 -12.80 2.97 32.54
CA GLY A 130 -11.35 2.80 32.40
C GLY A 130 -10.74 3.69 31.30
N LEU A 131 -11.57 4.24 30.41
CA LEU A 131 -11.11 5.17 29.38
C LEU A 131 -10.94 6.58 29.97
N SER A 132 -10.00 7.36 29.43
CA SER A 132 -9.81 8.74 29.84
C SER A 132 -11.05 9.60 29.52
N GLU A 133 -11.35 10.58 30.37
CA GLU A 133 -12.48 11.49 30.18
C GLU A 133 -12.40 12.23 28.84
N ILE A 134 -11.20 12.64 28.42
CA ILE A 134 -10.96 13.31 27.14
C ILE A 134 -11.35 12.39 25.99
N PHE A 135 -10.97 11.10 26.04
CA PHE A 135 -11.33 10.15 25.01
C PHE A 135 -12.84 9.92 24.96
N VAL A 136 -13.48 9.67 26.11
CA VAL A 136 -14.94 9.49 26.19
C VAL A 136 -15.69 10.70 25.67
N ALA A 137 -15.25 11.93 26.01
CA ALA A 137 -15.84 13.17 25.52
C ALA A 137 -15.70 13.34 24.00
N SER A 138 -14.69 12.74 23.36
CA SER A 138 -14.49 12.78 21.92
C SER A 138 -15.37 11.80 21.13
N LEU A 139 -15.97 10.80 21.80
CA LEU A 139 -16.79 9.80 21.15
C LEU A 139 -18.15 10.36 20.72
N PRO A 140 -18.58 10.14 19.46
CA PRO A 140 -19.91 10.47 19.01
C PRO A 140 -20.96 9.69 19.82
N LYS A 141 -22.14 10.28 19.97
CA LYS A 141 -23.29 9.60 20.58
C LYS A 141 -24.29 9.12 19.51
N HIS A 142 -24.75 7.91 19.70
CA HIS A 142 -25.87 7.36 18.96
C HIS A 142 -27.19 7.99 19.44
N THR A 143 -28.25 7.87 18.66
CA THR A 143 -29.59 8.47 18.95
C THR A 143 -30.18 8.00 20.26
N ASP A 144 -29.80 6.82 20.76
CA ASP A 144 -30.23 6.24 22.04
C ASP A 144 -29.33 6.65 23.23
N GLY A 145 -28.38 7.57 23.01
CA GLY A 145 -27.47 8.09 24.04
C GLY A 145 -26.20 7.27 24.29
N ARG A 146 -26.04 6.11 23.67
CA ARG A 146 -24.82 5.30 23.77
C ARG A 146 -23.66 5.92 23.01
N TYR A 147 -22.44 5.64 23.44
CA TYR A 147 -21.23 6.06 22.77
C TYR A 147 -20.94 5.18 21.55
N ILE A 148 -20.51 5.81 20.45
CA ILE A 148 -20.09 5.12 19.23
C ILE A 148 -18.57 4.98 19.25
N VAL A 149 -18.08 3.75 19.33
CA VAL A 149 -16.65 3.44 19.16
C VAL A 149 -16.47 2.83 17.79
N SER A 150 -15.94 3.64 16.83
CA SER A 150 -15.73 3.22 15.45
C SER A 150 -14.49 2.34 15.29
N LEU A 151 -14.36 1.71 14.11
CA LEU A 151 -13.16 0.96 13.73
C LEU A 151 -12.00 1.84 13.24
N GLN A 152 -12.09 3.16 13.41
CA GLN A 152 -11.01 4.06 13.06
C GLN A 152 -9.89 4.01 14.11
N TYR A 153 -8.65 4.16 13.66
CA TYR A 153 -7.48 4.03 14.53
C TYR A 153 -7.53 4.88 15.80
N PRO A 154 -7.99 6.16 15.75
CA PRO A 154 -8.13 6.98 16.95
C PRO A 154 -9.08 6.40 18.02
N HIS A 155 -10.05 5.57 17.61
CA HIS A 155 -10.99 4.93 18.55
C HIS A 155 -10.51 3.54 18.99
N ILE A 156 -10.03 2.70 18.06
CA ILE A 156 -9.61 1.33 18.36
C ILE A 156 -8.43 1.29 19.34
N GLY A 157 -7.39 2.07 19.08
CA GLY A 157 -6.14 2.04 19.86
C GLY A 157 -6.40 2.29 21.34
N PRO A 158 -6.91 3.46 21.73
CA PRO A 158 -7.20 3.76 23.13
C PRO A 158 -8.21 2.79 23.75
N PHE A 159 -9.29 2.44 23.03
CA PHE A 159 -10.30 1.52 23.56
C PHE A 159 -9.74 0.13 23.87
N MET A 160 -8.94 -0.44 22.99
CA MET A 160 -8.33 -1.74 23.20
C MET A 160 -7.29 -1.74 24.33
N ALA A 161 -6.59 -0.63 24.53
CA ALA A 161 -5.56 -0.48 25.55
C ALA A 161 -6.15 -0.25 26.96
N GLU A 162 -7.20 0.57 27.07
CA GLU A 162 -7.64 1.15 28.35
C GLU A 162 -9.01 0.66 28.83
N ALA A 163 -9.95 0.27 27.92
CA ALA A 163 -11.28 -0.15 28.35
C ALA A 163 -11.21 -1.38 29.26
N THR A 164 -11.88 -1.34 30.40
CA THR A 164 -11.93 -2.46 31.33
C THR A 164 -12.91 -3.56 30.90
N ASN A 165 -13.93 -3.21 30.11
CA ASN A 165 -14.94 -4.16 29.63
C ASN A 165 -14.36 -5.09 28.55
N ARG A 166 -14.04 -6.34 28.94
CA ARG A 166 -13.47 -7.36 28.06
C ARG A 166 -14.39 -7.73 26.92
N VAL A 167 -15.70 -7.83 27.17
CA VAL A 167 -16.69 -8.22 26.15
C VAL A 167 -16.73 -7.18 25.01
N LYS A 168 -16.69 -5.90 25.36
CA LYS A 168 -16.67 -4.81 24.37
C LYS A 168 -15.35 -4.75 23.60
N ARG A 169 -14.22 -5.03 24.27
CA ARG A 169 -12.94 -5.17 23.54
C ARG A 169 -12.97 -6.32 22.54
N GLU A 170 -13.53 -7.47 22.94
CA GLU A 170 -13.69 -8.62 22.03
C GLU A 170 -14.61 -8.30 20.86
N GLU A 171 -15.76 -7.66 21.10
CA GLU A 171 -16.69 -7.22 20.05
C GLU A 171 -15.99 -6.31 19.04
N LEU A 172 -15.28 -5.27 19.50
CA LEU A 172 -14.54 -4.34 18.65
C LEU A 172 -13.43 -5.04 17.87
N SER A 173 -12.67 -5.94 18.52
CA SER A 173 -11.61 -6.71 17.90
C SER A 173 -12.14 -7.61 16.77
N LEU A 174 -13.21 -8.35 17.00
CA LEU A 174 -13.82 -9.23 16.01
C LEU A 174 -14.35 -8.44 14.80
N LYS A 175 -14.96 -7.28 15.03
CA LYS A 175 -15.39 -6.38 13.95
C LYS A 175 -14.20 -5.86 13.16
N ASN A 176 -13.12 -5.46 13.83
CA ASN A 176 -11.90 -4.98 13.18
C ASN A 176 -11.24 -6.07 12.31
N LEU A 177 -11.17 -7.30 12.78
CA LEU A 177 -10.64 -8.44 12.02
C LEU A 177 -11.45 -8.75 10.76
N LYS A 178 -12.72 -8.37 10.70
CA LYS A 178 -13.60 -8.57 9.55
C LYS A 178 -13.56 -7.41 8.54
N ARG A 179 -12.76 -6.36 8.78
CA ARG A 179 -12.66 -5.20 7.86
C ARG A 179 -12.28 -5.64 6.45
N GLY A 180 -12.96 -5.03 5.47
CA GLY A 180 -12.75 -5.37 4.07
C GLY A 180 -13.46 -6.66 3.61
N GLY A 181 -13.74 -7.61 4.51
CA GLY A 181 -14.60 -8.77 4.31
C GLY A 181 -14.48 -9.45 2.95
N ALA A 182 -15.64 -9.84 2.38
CA ALA A 182 -15.72 -10.58 1.12
C ALA A 182 -15.11 -9.83 -0.09
N LYS A 183 -15.08 -8.50 -0.08
CA LYS A 183 -14.46 -7.72 -1.17
C LYS A 183 -12.96 -7.96 -1.22
N ASN A 184 -12.31 -7.95 -0.05
CA ASN A 184 -10.87 -8.15 0.03
C ASN A 184 -10.46 -9.62 -0.15
N LEU A 185 -11.32 -10.58 0.18
CA LEU A 185 -11.05 -11.98 -0.10
C LEU A 185 -10.81 -12.24 -1.60
N LYS A 186 -11.68 -11.70 -2.45
CA LYS A 186 -11.49 -11.79 -3.92
C LYS A 186 -10.18 -11.14 -4.39
N ILE A 187 -9.83 -9.99 -3.81
CA ILE A 187 -8.57 -9.30 -4.13
C ILE A 187 -7.36 -10.15 -3.71
N ILE A 188 -7.41 -10.79 -2.55
CA ILE A 188 -6.35 -11.69 -2.07
C ILE A 188 -6.17 -12.87 -3.02
N GLU A 189 -7.26 -13.53 -3.41
CA GLU A 189 -7.24 -14.67 -4.34
C GLU A 189 -6.63 -14.27 -5.69
N GLU A 190 -7.07 -13.14 -6.25
CA GLU A 190 -6.56 -12.62 -7.53
C GLU A 190 -5.08 -12.20 -7.41
N SER A 191 -4.70 -11.54 -6.32
CA SER A 191 -3.31 -11.16 -6.05
C SER A 191 -2.39 -12.38 -5.90
N ALA A 192 -2.87 -13.43 -5.24
CA ALA A 192 -2.13 -14.68 -5.11
C ALA A 192 -1.90 -15.36 -6.47
N ALA A 193 -2.93 -15.40 -7.33
CA ALA A 193 -2.80 -15.93 -8.68
C ALA A 193 -1.79 -15.14 -9.53
N ILE A 194 -1.85 -13.80 -9.47
CA ILE A 194 -0.89 -12.92 -10.16
C ILE A 194 0.54 -13.16 -9.66
N LYS A 195 0.75 -13.18 -8.34
CA LYS A 195 2.08 -13.43 -7.77
C LYS A 195 2.64 -14.79 -8.18
N LYS A 196 1.81 -15.82 -8.19
CA LYS A 196 2.20 -17.16 -8.67
C LYS A 196 2.62 -17.14 -10.15
N GLU A 197 1.90 -16.39 -11.01
CA GLU A 197 2.26 -16.25 -12.42
C GLU A 197 3.58 -15.47 -12.58
N ILE A 198 3.78 -14.37 -11.81
CA ILE A 198 5.02 -13.59 -11.83
C ILE A 198 6.22 -14.49 -11.45
N ILE A 199 6.10 -15.24 -10.36
CA ILE A 199 7.17 -16.16 -9.92
C ILE A 199 7.52 -17.15 -11.03
N LYS A 200 6.50 -17.79 -11.63
CA LYS A 200 6.71 -18.75 -12.73
C LYS A 200 7.37 -18.14 -13.97
N ILE A 201 7.21 -16.84 -14.19
CA ILE A 201 7.84 -16.13 -15.32
C ILE A 201 9.31 -15.82 -15.01
N LEU A 202 9.65 -15.59 -13.75
CA LEU A 202 11.00 -15.17 -13.31
C LEU A 202 11.89 -16.35 -12.90
N GLU A 203 11.36 -17.56 -12.73
CA GLU A 203 12.10 -18.82 -12.56
C GLU A 203 12.68 -19.33 -13.89
#